data_0a203ddc4febba9faeb9a7ef44af9981
#
_entry.id   0a203ddc4febba9faeb9a7ef44af9981
#
_cell.length_a   1.000
_cell.length_b   1.000
_cell.length_c   1.000
_cell.angle_alpha   90.00
_cell.angle_beta   90.00
_cell.angle_gamma   90.00
#
_symmetry.space_group_name_H-M   'P 1'
#
loop_
_entity.id
_entity.type
_entity.pdbx_description
1 polymer ?
#
loop_
_entity_poly.entity_id
_entity_poly.type
_entity_poly.pdbx_seq_one_letter_code
_entity_poly.pdbx_strand_id
1 'polypeptide(L)'
;MAAPIGPYTPVVRAGDWIIVSGQLGLRDGSLVAGGVKAQTEQAIVNLRAQLDSVGAKLSDVAKTLCFLTDMDTFPTFNEAYVAGFGSHRPARSTIGVAALPANGAVEIEAWAYLPVAAQRSTQRATNAVTKKPAPKKPAPKKPVTKKSSSKKK
;
A
#
# COMPACT_ATOMS: atom_id res chain seq x y z
N MET A 1 6.46 -4.40 -8.20
CA MET A 1 5.89 -5.59 -7.50
C MET A 1 6.38 -6.83 -8.23
N ALA A 2 6.74 -7.88 -7.50
CA ALA A 2 7.11 -9.16 -8.12
C ALA A 2 5.90 -9.76 -8.86
N ALA A 3 6.15 -10.46 -9.98
CA ALA A 3 5.10 -11.20 -10.68
C ALA A 3 4.56 -12.33 -9.77
N PRO A 4 3.26 -12.68 -9.87
CA PRO A 4 2.71 -13.80 -9.13
C PRO A 4 3.37 -15.12 -9.58
N ILE A 5 3.59 -16.03 -8.64
CA ILE A 5 4.21 -17.34 -8.91
C ILE A 5 3.24 -18.36 -9.52
N GLY A 6 2.00 -17.98 -9.78
CA GLY A 6 0.96 -18.85 -10.34
C GLY A 6 -0.11 -18.07 -11.11
N PRO A 7 -1.09 -18.76 -11.69
CA PRO A 7 -2.17 -18.17 -12.49
C PRO A 7 -3.28 -17.58 -11.59
N TYR A 8 -2.95 -16.56 -10.79
CA TYR A 8 -3.90 -15.86 -9.90
C TYR A 8 -3.67 -14.36 -9.91
N THR A 9 -4.67 -13.61 -9.46
CA THR A 9 -4.58 -12.16 -9.27
C THR A 9 -4.13 -11.87 -7.84
N PRO A 10 -3.03 -11.12 -7.63
CA PRO A 10 -2.50 -10.86 -6.29
C PRO A 10 -3.45 -10.06 -5.39
N VAL A 11 -4.24 -9.15 -5.96
CA VAL A 11 -5.25 -8.37 -5.22
C VAL A 11 -6.46 -8.13 -6.09
N VAL A 12 -7.66 -8.35 -5.55
CA VAL A 12 -8.96 -8.17 -6.22
C VAL A 12 -9.84 -7.24 -5.40
N ARG A 13 -10.49 -6.30 -6.07
CA ARG A 13 -11.57 -5.51 -5.47
C ARG A 13 -12.94 -6.11 -5.83
N ALA A 14 -13.73 -6.42 -4.81
CA ALA A 14 -15.10 -6.90 -4.94
C ALA A 14 -16.05 -5.95 -4.18
N GLY A 15 -16.56 -4.92 -4.86
CA GLY A 15 -17.30 -3.84 -4.23
C GLY A 15 -16.42 -3.06 -3.25
N ASP A 16 -16.84 -3.01 -1.98
CA ASP A 16 -16.09 -2.37 -0.89
C ASP A 16 -15.00 -3.28 -0.28
N TRP A 17 -14.97 -4.55 -0.65
CA TRP A 17 -13.97 -5.49 -0.20
C TRP A 17 -12.75 -5.52 -1.10
N ILE A 18 -11.58 -5.67 -0.49
CA ILE A 18 -10.30 -5.92 -1.13
C ILE A 18 -9.79 -7.24 -0.61
N ILE A 19 -9.57 -8.18 -1.53
CA ILE A 19 -9.10 -9.53 -1.23
C ILE A 19 -7.67 -9.64 -1.73
N VAL A 20 -6.75 -9.91 -0.84
CA VAL A 20 -5.32 -10.09 -1.16
C VAL A 20 -5.01 -11.57 -1.05
N SER A 21 -4.52 -12.14 -2.14
CA SER A 21 -4.02 -13.52 -2.20
C SER A 21 -2.87 -13.75 -1.22
N GLY A 22 -2.60 -15.01 -0.89
CA GLY A 22 -1.53 -15.39 0.03
C GLY A 22 -0.20 -14.73 -0.30
N GLN A 23 0.40 -14.11 0.69
CA GLN A 23 1.70 -13.47 0.61
C GLN A 23 2.73 -14.29 1.37
N LEU A 24 3.74 -14.74 0.66
CA LEU A 24 4.93 -15.40 1.21
C LEU A 24 6.01 -14.36 1.56
N GLY A 25 6.99 -14.76 2.35
CA GLY A 25 8.17 -13.97 2.67
C GLY A 25 9.17 -13.84 1.51
N LEU A 26 8.69 -13.56 0.30
CA LEU A 26 9.50 -13.43 -0.91
C LEU A 26 10.01 -12.00 -1.10
N ARG A 27 11.29 -11.87 -1.44
CA ARG A 27 11.92 -10.65 -1.93
C ARG A 27 12.74 -11.00 -3.16
N ASP A 28 12.54 -10.27 -4.26
CA ASP A 28 13.23 -10.47 -5.53
C ASP A 28 13.16 -11.94 -6.05
N GLY A 29 11.98 -12.56 -5.85
CA GLY A 29 11.70 -13.94 -6.29
C GLY A 29 12.22 -15.05 -5.38
N SER A 30 12.91 -14.73 -4.27
CA SER A 30 13.46 -15.68 -3.32
C SER A 30 12.93 -15.49 -1.91
N LEU A 31 12.79 -16.56 -1.13
CA LEU A 31 12.48 -16.44 0.30
C LEU A 31 13.62 -15.73 1.04
N VAL A 32 13.24 -14.79 1.92
CA VAL A 32 14.22 -14.15 2.79
C VAL A 32 14.76 -15.15 3.80
N ALA A 33 16.06 -15.07 4.09
CA ALA A 33 16.70 -15.86 5.14
C ALA A 33 16.23 -15.38 6.54
N GLY A 34 16.26 -16.27 7.54
CA GLY A 34 15.91 -15.95 8.92
C GLY A 34 14.61 -16.61 9.41
N GLY A 35 14.12 -17.62 8.68
CA GLY A 35 13.00 -18.48 9.11
C GLY A 35 11.67 -17.72 9.20
N VAL A 36 10.76 -18.25 10.03
CA VAL A 36 9.40 -17.74 10.17
C VAL A 36 9.34 -16.26 10.54
N LYS A 37 10.24 -15.75 11.38
CA LYS A 37 10.26 -14.34 11.78
C LYS A 37 10.47 -13.42 10.57
N ALA A 38 11.60 -13.58 9.89
CA ALA A 38 11.94 -12.74 8.74
C ALA A 38 10.94 -12.90 7.59
N GLN A 39 10.44 -14.13 7.36
CA GLN A 39 9.44 -14.40 6.34
C GLN A 39 8.09 -13.76 6.69
N THR A 40 7.68 -13.73 7.97
CA THR A 40 6.46 -13.03 8.41
C THR A 40 6.59 -11.52 8.18
N GLU A 41 7.71 -10.93 8.59
CA GLU A 41 8.00 -9.51 8.38
C GLU A 41 7.92 -9.15 6.89
N GLN A 42 8.55 -9.94 6.03
CA GLN A 42 8.53 -9.72 4.59
C GLN A 42 7.14 -9.97 3.98
N ALA A 43 6.41 -10.98 4.40
CA ALA A 43 5.04 -11.25 3.95
C ALA A 43 4.11 -10.07 4.24
N ILE A 44 4.25 -9.43 5.42
CA ILE A 44 3.48 -8.22 5.76
C ILE A 44 3.90 -7.01 4.91
N VAL A 45 5.18 -6.87 4.57
CA VAL A 45 5.64 -5.84 3.61
C VAL A 45 4.99 -6.06 2.25
N ASN A 46 4.95 -7.31 1.77
CA ASN A 46 4.33 -7.67 0.49
C ASN A 46 2.82 -7.42 0.53
N LEU A 47 2.14 -7.82 1.62
CA LEU A 47 0.72 -7.54 1.84
C LEU A 47 0.41 -6.05 1.79
N ARG A 48 1.22 -5.23 2.45
CA ARG A 48 1.09 -3.76 2.41
C ARG A 48 1.22 -3.23 0.98
N ALA A 49 2.21 -3.70 0.22
CA ALA A 49 2.40 -3.28 -1.16
C ALA A 49 1.19 -3.63 -2.06
N GLN A 50 0.55 -4.78 -1.86
CA GLN A 50 -0.68 -5.14 -2.58
C GLN A 50 -1.85 -4.21 -2.19
N LEU A 51 -2.03 -3.94 -0.90
CA LEU A 51 -3.06 -3.01 -0.42
C LEU A 51 -2.85 -1.59 -0.96
N ASP A 52 -1.62 -1.08 -0.87
CA ASP A 52 -1.26 0.26 -1.36
C ASP A 52 -1.55 0.41 -2.87
N SER A 53 -1.36 -0.65 -3.67
CA SER A 53 -1.62 -0.65 -5.12
C SER A 53 -3.09 -0.38 -5.49
N VAL A 54 -4.00 -0.62 -4.55
CA VAL A 54 -5.46 -0.40 -4.72
C VAL A 54 -5.99 0.69 -3.77
N GLY A 55 -5.09 1.45 -3.14
CA GLY A 55 -5.42 2.58 -2.28
C GLY A 55 -5.92 2.21 -0.88
N ALA A 56 -5.68 0.98 -0.43
CA ALA A 56 -5.97 0.50 0.92
C ALA A 56 -4.71 0.50 1.81
N LYS A 57 -4.89 0.29 3.10
CA LYS A 57 -3.83 0.25 4.11
C LYS A 57 -3.99 -0.98 4.99
N LEU A 58 -2.95 -1.34 5.74
CA LEU A 58 -3.05 -2.40 6.75
C LEU A 58 -4.15 -2.13 7.79
N SER A 59 -4.45 -0.86 8.10
CA SER A 59 -5.54 -0.47 8.99
C SER A 59 -6.95 -0.80 8.46
N ASP A 60 -7.08 -1.03 7.15
CA ASP A 60 -8.35 -1.39 6.52
C ASP A 60 -8.58 -2.91 6.52
N VAL A 61 -7.57 -3.71 6.92
CA VAL A 61 -7.66 -5.16 6.98
C VAL A 61 -8.63 -5.57 8.09
N ALA A 62 -9.71 -6.24 7.71
CA ALA A 62 -10.71 -6.76 8.63
C ALA A 62 -10.39 -8.19 9.09
N LYS A 63 -9.77 -9.00 8.22
CA LYS A 63 -9.47 -10.41 8.47
C LYS A 63 -8.14 -10.79 7.81
N THR A 64 -7.38 -11.65 8.50
CA THR A 64 -6.28 -12.42 7.92
C THR A 64 -6.48 -13.92 8.16
N LEU A 65 -6.01 -14.74 7.21
CA LEU A 65 -5.81 -16.15 7.36
C LEU A 65 -4.32 -16.42 7.18
N CYS A 66 -3.71 -17.05 8.18
CA CYS A 66 -2.28 -17.30 8.24
C CYS A 66 -2.01 -18.81 8.23
N PHE A 67 -1.05 -19.23 7.46
CA PHE A 67 -0.65 -20.61 7.31
C PHE A 67 0.79 -20.76 7.79
N LEU A 68 1.07 -21.76 8.62
CA LEU A 68 2.41 -22.09 9.11
C LEU A 68 2.73 -23.53 8.77
N THR A 69 3.93 -23.80 8.28
CA THR A 69 4.39 -25.18 8.06
C THR A 69 4.86 -25.85 9.34
N ASP A 70 5.12 -25.05 10.39
CA ASP A 70 5.53 -25.54 11.71
C ASP A 70 4.82 -24.70 12.79
N MET A 71 3.89 -25.33 13.51
CA MET A 71 3.12 -24.68 14.58
C MET A 71 3.94 -24.43 15.86
N ASP A 72 5.08 -25.06 16.05
CA ASP A 72 6.00 -24.76 17.16
C ASP A 72 6.60 -23.36 17.03
N THR A 73 6.61 -22.81 15.79
CA THR A 73 7.05 -21.44 15.51
C THR A 73 5.97 -20.37 15.76
N PHE A 74 4.77 -20.77 16.18
CA PHE A 74 3.64 -19.84 16.40
C PHE A 74 3.95 -18.64 17.32
N PRO A 75 4.68 -18.79 18.44
CA PRO A 75 5.06 -17.64 19.26
C PRO A 75 5.92 -16.63 18.51
N THR A 76 6.93 -17.09 17.79
CA THR A 76 7.83 -16.24 16.99
C THR A 76 7.09 -15.55 15.84
N PHE A 77 6.19 -16.29 15.17
CA PHE A 77 5.28 -15.71 14.18
C PHE A 77 4.44 -14.58 14.78
N ASN A 78 3.85 -14.77 15.97
CA ASN A 78 3.02 -13.78 16.63
C ASN A 78 3.78 -12.47 16.93
N GLU A 79 5.02 -12.57 17.40
CA GLU A 79 5.87 -11.39 17.65
C GLU A 79 6.07 -10.57 16.35
N ALA A 80 6.45 -11.22 15.28
CA ALA A 80 6.65 -10.57 13.97
C ALA A 80 5.33 -10.01 13.40
N TYR A 81 4.23 -10.75 13.55
CA TYR A 81 2.90 -10.31 13.11
C TYR A 81 2.46 -9.05 13.86
N VAL A 82 2.59 -9.02 15.18
CA VAL A 82 2.24 -7.86 16.01
C VAL A 82 3.10 -6.66 15.65
N ALA A 83 4.39 -6.85 15.46
CA ALA A 83 5.29 -5.78 15.03
C ALA A 83 4.89 -5.20 13.65
N GLY A 84 4.55 -6.06 12.70
CA GLY A 84 4.18 -5.65 11.34
C GLY A 84 2.84 -4.92 11.24
N PHE A 85 1.83 -5.33 11.99
CA PHE A 85 0.51 -4.68 12.04
C PHE A 85 0.44 -3.49 13.02
N GLY A 86 1.45 -3.31 13.88
CA GLY A 86 1.49 -2.22 14.87
C GLY A 86 0.37 -2.34 15.90
N SER A 87 -0.46 -1.31 16.05
CA SER A 87 -1.61 -1.31 16.97
C SER A 87 -2.88 -1.94 16.36
N HIS A 88 -2.92 -2.14 15.04
CA HIS A 88 -4.09 -2.73 14.38
C HIS A 88 -4.20 -4.24 14.68
N ARG A 89 -5.41 -4.74 14.94
CA ARG A 89 -5.67 -6.15 15.29
C ARG A 89 -6.86 -6.65 14.47
N PRO A 90 -6.64 -7.08 13.20
CA PRO A 90 -7.70 -7.72 12.41
C PRO A 90 -8.12 -9.04 13.05
N ALA A 91 -9.33 -9.50 12.76
CA ALA A 91 -9.71 -10.87 13.05
C ALA A 91 -8.73 -11.82 12.35
N ARG A 92 -8.29 -12.90 13.03
CA ARG A 92 -7.29 -13.82 12.48
C ARG A 92 -7.66 -15.28 12.72
N SER A 93 -7.34 -16.12 11.76
CA SER A 93 -7.18 -17.56 11.97
C SER A 93 -5.74 -17.93 11.60
N THR A 94 -5.14 -18.87 12.33
CA THR A 94 -3.82 -19.41 12.02
C THR A 94 -3.91 -20.93 12.01
N ILE A 95 -3.45 -21.56 10.95
CA ILE A 95 -3.58 -23.01 10.70
C ILE A 95 -2.20 -23.59 10.35
N GLY A 96 -1.91 -24.78 10.87
CA GLY A 96 -0.79 -25.58 10.42
C GLY A 96 -1.10 -26.24 9.08
N VAL A 97 -0.15 -26.24 8.17
CA VAL A 97 -0.24 -26.87 6.84
C VAL A 97 0.97 -27.73 6.57
N ALA A 98 0.81 -28.74 5.69
CA ALA A 98 1.90 -29.67 5.38
C ALA A 98 3.05 -29.02 4.59
N ALA A 99 2.74 -28.07 3.69
CA ALA A 99 3.71 -27.34 2.88
C ALA A 99 3.11 -26.04 2.35
N LEU A 100 3.97 -25.11 1.97
CA LEU A 100 3.64 -23.86 1.30
C LEU A 100 4.47 -23.73 0.00
N PRO A 101 4.00 -22.95 -0.98
CA PRO A 101 4.76 -22.67 -2.19
C PRO A 101 6.17 -22.15 -1.86
N ALA A 102 7.13 -22.45 -2.73
CA ALA A 102 8.53 -22.08 -2.58
C ALA A 102 9.19 -22.59 -1.27
N ASN A 103 8.60 -23.57 -0.59
CA ASN A 103 8.99 -24.02 0.75
C ASN A 103 8.95 -22.91 1.82
N GLY A 104 7.96 -22.05 1.73
CA GLY A 104 7.72 -21.00 2.72
C GLY A 104 7.43 -21.55 4.11
N ALA A 105 7.88 -20.86 5.15
CA ALA A 105 7.53 -21.17 6.54
C ALA A 105 6.17 -20.54 6.93
N VAL A 106 5.75 -19.48 6.26
CA VAL A 106 4.52 -18.75 6.53
C VAL A 106 3.93 -18.18 5.25
N GLU A 107 2.60 -18.14 5.19
CA GLU A 107 1.83 -17.41 4.18
C GLU A 107 0.70 -16.64 4.87
N ILE A 108 0.38 -15.45 4.38
CA ILE A 108 -0.67 -14.58 4.95
C ILE A 108 -1.55 -14.06 3.82
N GLU A 109 -2.85 -14.40 3.85
CA GLU A 109 -3.88 -13.74 3.04
C GLU A 109 -4.69 -12.75 3.86
N ALA A 110 -5.32 -11.77 3.20
CA ALA A 110 -6.09 -10.76 3.90
C ALA A 110 -7.32 -10.30 3.15
N TRP A 111 -8.33 -9.92 3.91
CA TRP A 111 -9.52 -9.20 3.44
C TRP A 111 -9.57 -7.84 4.11
N ALA A 112 -9.55 -6.78 3.30
CA ALA A 112 -9.69 -5.41 3.75
C ALA A 112 -11.05 -4.85 3.33
N TYR A 113 -11.60 -3.95 4.14
CA TYR A 113 -12.85 -3.25 3.85
C TYR A 113 -12.58 -1.77 3.65
N LEU A 114 -12.79 -1.28 2.44
CA LEU A 114 -12.58 0.11 2.07
C LEU A 114 -13.71 0.59 1.14
N PRO A 115 -14.73 1.30 1.67
CA PRO A 115 -15.83 1.80 0.88
C PRO A 115 -15.37 2.66 -0.32
N VAL A 116 -15.93 2.40 -1.49
CA VAL A 116 -15.63 3.15 -2.73
C VAL A 116 -15.87 4.65 -2.56
N ALA A 117 -16.86 5.05 -1.76
CA ALA A 117 -17.12 6.45 -1.44
C ALA A 117 -15.95 7.11 -0.67
N ALA A 118 -15.30 6.38 0.23
CA ALA A 118 -14.14 6.88 1.00
C ALA A 118 -12.92 7.13 0.10
N GLN A 119 -12.68 6.30 -0.90
CA GLN A 119 -11.60 6.52 -1.87
C GLN A 119 -11.81 7.78 -2.72
N ARG A 120 -13.04 8.05 -3.15
CA ARG A 120 -13.38 9.24 -3.93
C ARG A 120 -13.14 10.54 -3.15
N SER A 121 -13.39 10.55 -1.84
CA SER A 121 -13.14 11.71 -0.98
C SER A 121 -11.65 11.98 -0.80
N THR A 122 -10.85 10.96 -0.60
CA THR A 122 -9.38 11.07 -0.46
C THR A 122 -8.71 11.54 -1.76
N GLN A 123 -9.12 10.99 -2.92
CA GLN A 123 -8.61 11.43 -4.22
C GLN A 123 -9.01 12.86 -4.57
N ARG A 124 -10.23 13.31 -4.20
CA ARG A 124 -10.64 14.70 -4.38
C ARG A 124 -9.81 15.67 -3.52
N ALA A 125 -9.49 15.28 -2.28
CA ALA A 125 -8.68 16.11 -1.39
C ALA A 125 -7.22 16.24 -1.89
N THR A 126 -6.59 15.16 -2.35
CA THR A 126 -5.24 15.21 -2.92
C THR A 126 -5.16 15.99 -4.21
N ASN A 127 -6.13 15.84 -5.12
CA ASN A 127 -6.20 16.61 -6.37
C ASN A 127 -6.51 18.11 -6.14
N ALA A 128 -7.17 18.47 -5.04
CA ALA A 128 -7.41 19.88 -4.67
C ALA A 128 -6.13 20.57 -4.16
N VAL A 129 -5.28 19.83 -3.43
CA VAL A 129 -3.99 20.36 -2.90
C VAL A 129 -2.96 20.56 -4.01
N THR A 130 -2.98 19.74 -5.06
CA THR A 130 -2.02 19.83 -6.19
C THR A 130 -2.37 20.90 -7.22
N LYS A 131 -3.60 21.44 -7.24
CA LYS A 131 -3.98 22.59 -8.07
C LYS A 131 -3.57 23.91 -7.42
N LYS A 132 -2.25 24.17 -7.35
CA LYS A 132 -1.73 25.51 -7.05
C LYS A 132 -2.19 26.48 -8.14
N PRO A 133 -2.78 27.66 -7.81
CA PRO A 133 -3.17 28.61 -8.83
C PRO A 133 -1.94 29.05 -9.64
N ALA A 134 -2.08 29.07 -10.96
CA ALA A 134 -1.04 29.57 -11.83
C ALA A 134 -0.70 31.04 -11.47
N PRO A 135 0.56 31.46 -11.52
CA PRO A 135 0.95 32.84 -11.23
C PRO A 135 0.27 33.78 -12.21
N LYS A 136 -0.42 34.79 -11.68
CA LYS A 136 -1.05 35.85 -12.50
C LYS A 136 0.01 36.53 -13.35
N LYS A 137 -0.18 36.54 -14.66
CA LYS A 137 0.63 37.30 -15.62
C LYS A 137 0.69 38.75 -15.20
N PRO A 138 1.86 39.41 -15.15
CA PRO A 138 1.94 40.84 -14.84
C PRO A 138 1.24 41.65 -15.89
N ALA A 139 0.49 42.68 -15.44
CA ALA A 139 -0.25 43.62 -16.31
C ALA A 139 0.73 44.39 -17.22
N PRO A 140 0.35 44.73 -18.47
CA PRO A 140 1.20 45.47 -19.38
C PRO A 140 1.42 46.90 -18.85
N LYS A 141 2.67 47.34 -18.78
CA LYS A 141 3.06 48.70 -18.43
C LYS A 141 2.56 49.67 -19.51
N LYS A 142 1.83 50.72 -19.10
CA LYS A 142 1.39 51.82 -19.97
C LYS A 142 2.60 52.52 -20.58
N PRO A 143 2.55 52.95 -21.87
CA PRO A 143 3.63 53.68 -22.51
C PRO A 143 3.77 55.08 -21.88
N VAL A 144 4.99 55.45 -21.58
CA VAL A 144 5.36 56.81 -21.10
C VAL A 144 5.40 57.74 -22.30
N THR A 145 4.48 58.70 -22.36
CA THR A 145 4.50 59.76 -23.39
C THR A 145 5.61 60.75 -23.05
N LYS A 146 6.62 60.86 -23.91
CA LYS A 146 7.65 61.92 -23.87
C LYS A 146 7.01 63.22 -24.34
N LYS A 147 6.90 64.20 -23.43
CA LYS A 147 6.61 65.57 -23.78
C LYS A 147 7.84 66.18 -24.51
N SER A 148 7.65 66.56 -25.73
CA SER A 148 8.58 67.38 -26.52
C SER A 148 8.50 68.81 -26.02
N SER A 149 9.58 69.37 -25.52
CA SER A 149 9.70 70.80 -25.28
C SER A 149 10.36 71.45 -26.47
N SER A 150 9.57 72.17 -27.26
CA SER A 150 10.09 73.09 -28.23
C SER A 150 10.64 74.35 -27.56
N LYS A 151 11.93 74.65 -27.74
CA LYS A 151 12.51 75.97 -27.46
C LYS A 151 12.58 76.73 -28.77
N LYS A 152 11.86 77.85 -28.82
CA LYS A 152 12.03 78.94 -29.80
C LYS A 152 13.14 79.83 -29.35
N LYS A 153 13.93 80.28 -30.30
CA LYS A 153 14.96 81.31 -30.38
C LYS A 153 16.30 81.00 -29.79
#